data_d1d986344e740e86610cc159ca2f9888
#
_entry.id   d1d986344e740e86610cc159ca2f9888
#
_cell.length_a   1.000
_cell.length_b   1.000
_cell.length_c   1.000
_cell.angle_alpha   90.00
_cell.angle_beta   90.00
_cell.angle_gamma   90.00
#
_symmetry.space_group_name_H-M   'P 1'
#
loop_
_entity.id
_entity.type
_entity.pdbx_description
1 polymer ?
#
loop_
_entity_poly.entity_id
_entity_poly.type
_entity_poly.pdbx_seq_one_letter_code
_entity_poly.pdbx_strand_id
1 'polypeptide(L)'
;MKVKRFLILAAALMAFASCSTAPKVAPAIPQDKEIEANVEKILKKMTLEEKIGQMTQVTVTAVANGVDLTAAGDSIIRTYKVGSILNTPGDVAQSPEDYNKLIKELNRVSMEEMGIPCLYGLDHIHGTSYVLGGVLFPQEINIAATFNREHAYNMGKVTAYESRAANVPWTFSPTMDLGRNPAWPRMWESFGEDTYVNAEMAVAEVHGMQGDDPNHVGPYGIAACAKHFMGYGVPVTGQDRTPSSIAASELREKHFEPFKEAMQAGALSIMVNSASNNGMPFHCNTELLTQWVKEDLNWDGMIVTDWADIANLFTRERVASSLKEAVKLAINAGIDMSMVPYNCQFAIDLKELCRGG
;
A
#
# COMPACT_ATOMS: atom_id res chain seq x y z
N MET A 1 -31.30 -58.27 -8.97
CA MET A 1 -31.20 -57.18 -7.93
C MET A 1 -29.82 -56.64 -7.72
N LYS A 2 -28.72 -57.33 -7.98
CA LYS A 2 -27.35 -56.85 -7.73
C LYS A 2 -26.82 -55.81 -8.76
N VAL A 3 -27.24 -55.84 -9.99
CA VAL A 3 -26.77 -54.93 -11.08
C VAL A 3 -27.35 -53.52 -10.94
N LYS A 4 -28.60 -53.36 -10.48
CA LYS A 4 -29.18 -52.00 -10.26
C LYS A 4 -28.56 -51.22 -9.08
N ARG A 5 -28.02 -51.94 -8.09
CA ARG A 5 -27.31 -51.27 -6.96
C ARG A 5 -25.93 -50.75 -7.35
N PHE A 6 -25.25 -51.41 -8.31
CA PHE A 6 -23.94 -50.98 -8.81
C PHE A 6 -24.04 -49.72 -9.69
N LEU A 7 -25.11 -49.62 -10.50
CA LEU A 7 -25.36 -48.45 -11.35
C LEU A 7 -25.76 -47.21 -10.55
N ILE A 8 -26.48 -47.37 -9.44
CA ILE A 8 -26.83 -46.25 -8.55
C ILE A 8 -25.62 -45.76 -7.76
N LEU A 9 -24.70 -46.66 -7.34
CA LEU A 9 -23.46 -46.26 -6.68
C LEU A 9 -22.48 -45.56 -7.62
N ALA A 10 -22.38 -45.99 -8.87
CA ALA A 10 -21.57 -45.35 -9.90
C ALA A 10 -22.09 -43.95 -10.29
N ALA A 11 -23.44 -43.81 -10.39
CA ALA A 11 -24.05 -42.49 -10.63
C ALA A 11 -23.90 -41.52 -9.42
N ALA A 12 -23.95 -42.03 -8.19
CA ALA A 12 -23.69 -41.24 -6.99
C ALA A 12 -22.21 -40.82 -6.88
N LEU A 13 -21.24 -41.69 -7.26
CA LEU A 13 -19.84 -41.33 -7.31
C LEU A 13 -19.50 -40.31 -8.43
N MET A 14 -20.19 -40.37 -9.57
CA MET A 14 -20.04 -39.37 -10.62
C MET A 14 -20.70 -38.02 -10.29
N ALA A 15 -21.72 -37.99 -9.45
CA ALA A 15 -22.32 -36.73 -8.94
C ALA A 15 -21.44 -36.01 -7.91
N PHE A 16 -20.55 -36.73 -7.21
CA PHE A 16 -19.55 -36.13 -6.32
C PHE A 16 -18.24 -35.75 -7.02
N ALA A 17 -18.04 -36.13 -8.27
CA ALA A 17 -16.86 -35.76 -9.07
C ALA A 17 -17.07 -34.44 -9.87
N SER A 18 -18.23 -33.79 -9.81
CA SER A 18 -18.31 -32.36 -10.13
C SER A 18 -17.80 -31.59 -8.93
N CYS A 19 -16.49 -31.61 -8.69
CA CYS A 19 -15.83 -30.52 -8.02
C CYS A 19 -16.25 -29.26 -8.78
N SER A 20 -17.24 -28.56 -8.26
CA SER A 20 -17.47 -27.17 -8.61
C SER A 20 -16.17 -26.46 -8.33
N THR A 21 -15.36 -26.17 -9.35
CA THR A 21 -14.42 -25.07 -9.24
C THR A 21 -15.30 -23.89 -8.84
N ALA A 22 -15.14 -23.41 -7.62
CA ALA A 22 -15.79 -22.18 -7.21
C ALA A 22 -15.56 -21.16 -8.34
N PRO A 23 -16.59 -20.40 -8.74
CA PRO A 23 -16.40 -19.40 -9.79
C PRO A 23 -15.22 -18.54 -9.38
N LYS A 24 -14.22 -18.40 -10.26
CA LYS A 24 -13.09 -17.50 -9.99
C LYS A 24 -13.66 -16.12 -9.73
N VAL A 25 -13.34 -15.55 -8.59
CA VAL A 25 -13.68 -14.16 -8.27
C VAL A 25 -13.05 -13.29 -9.36
N ALA A 26 -13.81 -12.37 -9.94
CA ALA A 26 -13.25 -11.42 -10.90
C ALA A 26 -12.21 -10.53 -10.19
N PRO A 27 -11.11 -10.14 -10.86
CA PRO A 27 -10.18 -9.18 -10.30
C PRO A 27 -10.88 -7.89 -9.89
N ALA A 28 -10.52 -7.33 -8.72
CA ALA A 28 -11.05 -6.05 -8.26
C ALA A 28 -10.65 -4.90 -9.20
N ILE A 29 -9.43 -4.97 -9.75
CA ILE A 29 -8.96 -4.11 -10.83
C ILE A 29 -8.96 -4.93 -12.13
N PRO A 30 -9.62 -4.49 -13.21
CA PRO A 30 -9.55 -5.17 -14.50
C PRO A 30 -8.11 -5.23 -15.01
N GLN A 31 -7.65 -6.43 -15.38
CA GLN A 31 -6.27 -6.62 -15.83
C GLN A 31 -6.10 -6.25 -17.31
N ASP A 32 -5.12 -5.41 -17.61
CA ASP A 32 -4.66 -5.16 -18.98
C ASP A 32 -3.63 -6.20 -19.41
N LYS A 33 -3.97 -6.99 -20.45
CA LYS A 33 -3.13 -8.10 -20.91
C LYS A 33 -1.76 -7.70 -21.42
N GLU A 34 -1.62 -6.51 -21.96
CA GLU A 34 -0.33 -6.01 -22.47
C GLU A 34 0.57 -5.61 -21.31
N ILE A 35 0.01 -4.91 -20.31
CA ILE A 35 0.71 -4.56 -19.06
C ILE A 35 1.17 -5.83 -18.37
N GLU A 36 0.27 -6.80 -18.16
CA GLU A 36 0.61 -8.08 -17.51
C GLU A 36 1.72 -8.83 -18.25
N ALA A 37 1.65 -8.91 -19.57
CA ALA A 37 2.69 -9.55 -20.36
C ALA A 37 4.06 -8.85 -20.26
N ASN A 38 4.07 -7.52 -20.14
CA ASN A 38 5.30 -6.74 -19.96
C ASN A 38 5.87 -6.93 -18.54
N VAL A 39 5.04 -6.92 -17.51
CA VAL A 39 5.44 -7.20 -16.11
C VAL A 39 6.06 -8.60 -16.02
N GLU A 40 5.39 -9.63 -16.54
CA GLU A 40 5.89 -11.00 -16.58
C GLU A 40 7.26 -11.11 -17.31
N LYS A 41 7.42 -10.40 -18.40
CA LYS A 41 8.68 -10.39 -19.17
C LYS A 41 9.85 -9.78 -18.37
N ILE A 42 9.58 -8.73 -17.60
CA ILE A 42 10.56 -8.11 -16.70
C ILE A 42 10.86 -9.06 -15.54
N LEU A 43 9.84 -9.53 -14.85
CA LEU A 43 9.95 -10.38 -13.66
C LEU A 43 10.74 -11.69 -13.92
N LYS A 44 10.57 -12.29 -15.12
CA LYS A 44 11.32 -13.50 -15.52
C LYS A 44 12.83 -13.28 -15.71
N LYS A 45 13.24 -12.04 -15.94
CA LYS A 45 14.66 -11.69 -16.09
C LYS A 45 15.33 -11.27 -14.79
N MET A 46 14.53 -10.87 -13.81
CA MET A 46 15.02 -10.38 -12.53
C MET A 46 15.64 -11.48 -11.69
N THR A 47 16.80 -11.18 -11.13
CA THR A 47 17.46 -11.97 -10.06
C THR A 47 16.66 -11.90 -8.76
N LEU A 48 16.97 -12.76 -7.81
CA LEU A 48 16.37 -12.70 -6.47
C LEU A 48 16.65 -11.36 -5.79
N GLU A 49 17.86 -10.86 -5.91
CA GLU A 49 18.30 -9.59 -5.34
C GLU A 49 17.54 -8.40 -5.92
N GLU A 50 17.29 -8.38 -7.21
CA GLU A 50 16.50 -7.34 -7.87
C GLU A 50 15.03 -7.37 -7.43
N LYS A 51 14.43 -8.56 -7.29
CA LYS A 51 13.06 -8.72 -6.79
C LYS A 51 12.95 -8.21 -5.35
N ILE A 52 13.87 -8.60 -4.47
CA ILE A 52 13.91 -8.14 -3.08
C ILE A 52 14.14 -6.63 -2.99
N GLY A 53 14.99 -6.10 -3.86
CA GLY A 53 15.24 -4.65 -3.93
C GLY A 53 13.99 -3.87 -4.27
N GLN A 54 13.16 -4.35 -5.22
CA GLN A 54 11.89 -3.71 -5.55
C GLN A 54 10.88 -3.73 -4.41
N MET A 55 11.02 -4.64 -3.45
CA MET A 55 10.22 -4.71 -2.22
C MET A 55 10.77 -3.82 -1.09
N THR A 56 11.87 -3.08 -1.33
CA THR A 56 12.57 -2.28 -0.33
C THR A 56 12.37 -0.81 -0.57
N GLN A 57 11.83 -0.09 0.43
CA GLN A 57 11.68 1.36 0.41
C GLN A 57 12.50 1.98 1.55
N VAL A 58 13.30 3.00 1.25
CA VAL A 58 14.08 3.77 2.24
C VAL A 58 13.76 5.26 2.17
N THR A 59 14.03 6.00 3.26
CA THR A 59 13.87 7.46 3.23
C THR A 59 14.93 8.12 2.36
N VAL A 60 14.58 9.26 1.78
CA VAL A 60 15.50 10.07 0.99
C VAL A 60 16.77 10.44 1.74
N THR A 61 16.70 10.63 3.06
CA THR A 61 17.87 10.94 3.91
C THR A 61 18.88 9.80 4.03
N ALA A 62 18.49 8.57 3.67
CA ALA A 62 19.42 7.43 3.60
C ALA A 62 20.30 7.48 2.34
N VAL A 63 19.89 8.21 1.30
CA VAL A 63 20.55 8.22 -0.01
C VAL A 63 20.98 9.61 -0.50
N ALA A 64 20.40 10.67 0.05
CA ALA A 64 20.65 12.05 -0.38
C ALA A 64 20.99 12.98 0.80
N ASN A 65 21.69 14.06 0.49
CA ASN A 65 21.88 15.19 1.39
C ASN A 65 21.18 16.41 0.78
N GLY A 66 20.09 16.85 1.39
CA GLY A 66 19.16 17.75 0.74
C GLY A 66 18.68 17.13 -0.57
N VAL A 67 18.76 17.88 -1.67
CA VAL A 67 18.32 17.44 -3.01
C VAL A 67 19.45 16.83 -3.86
N ASP A 68 20.60 16.57 -3.28
CA ASP A 68 21.73 15.98 -3.98
C ASP A 68 21.94 14.53 -3.58
N LEU A 69 21.86 13.62 -4.54
CA LEU A 69 22.19 12.21 -4.35
C LEU A 69 23.66 12.09 -3.93
N THR A 70 23.92 11.38 -2.84
CA THR A 70 25.29 11.16 -2.38
C THR A 70 25.94 9.95 -3.06
N ALA A 71 27.28 9.88 -3.10
CA ALA A 71 27.99 8.70 -3.60
C ALA A 71 27.65 7.43 -2.80
N ALA A 72 27.41 7.58 -1.48
CA ALA A 72 26.95 6.49 -0.64
C ALA A 72 25.51 6.06 -1.02
N GLY A 73 24.64 7.02 -1.31
CA GLY A 73 23.26 6.75 -1.76
C GLY A 73 23.21 6.06 -3.11
N ASP A 74 24.00 6.51 -4.08
CA ASP A 74 24.15 5.81 -5.37
C ASP A 74 24.58 4.35 -5.14
N SER A 75 25.58 4.12 -4.29
CA SER A 75 26.04 2.78 -3.94
C SER A 75 24.94 1.95 -3.26
N ILE A 76 24.14 2.52 -2.37
CA ILE A 76 23.02 1.82 -1.71
C ILE A 76 21.98 1.39 -2.76
N ILE A 77 21.56 2.28 -3.65
CA ILE A 77 20.58 1.97 -4.69
C ILE A 77 21.10 0.83 -5.58
N ARG A 78 22.35 0.92 -6.05
CA ARG A 78 22.94 -0.11 -6.90
C ARG A 78 23.15 -1.44 -6.19
N THR A 79 23.59 -1.42 -4.94
CA THR A 79 23.90 -2.66 -4.17
C THR A 79 22.64 -3.42 -3.81
N TYR A 80 21.62 -2.71 -3.28
CA TYR A 80 20.41 -3.32 -2.77
C TYR A 80 19.24 -3.28 -3.75
N LYS A 81 19.43 -2.68 -4.95
CA LYS A 81 18.38 -2.61 -5.99
C LYS A 81 17.10 -1.91 -5.50
N VAL A 82 17.26 -0.90 -4.63
CA VAL A 82 16.16 -0.21 -3.94
C VAL A 82 15.11 0.27 -4.93
N GLY A 83 13.88 -0.22 -4.76
CA GLY A 83 12.77 0.05 -5.68
C GLY A 83 11.99 1.32 -5.36
N SER A 84 12.09 1.82 -4.12
CA SER A 84 11.32 2.99 -3.71
C SER A 84 12.06 3.88 -2.73
N ILE A 85 11.82 5.18 -2.84
CA ILE A 85 12.32 6.23 -1.94
C ILE A 85 11.11 7.04 -1.44
N LEU A 86 11.14 7.51 -0.20
CA LEU A 86 10.10 8.34 0.36
C LEU A 86 10.62 9.53 1.15
N ASN A 87 9.70 10.40 1.54
CA ASN A 87 9.88 11.62 2.33
C ASN A 87 10.50 12.82 1.61
N THR A 88 10.45 13.95 2.30
CA THR A 88 11.00 15.22 1.82
C THR A 88 12.46 15.39 2.26
N PRO A 89 13.33 15.85 1.35
CA PRO A 89 14.72 16.12 1.70
C PRO A 89 14.85 17.17 2.82
N GLY A 90 15.62 16.85 3.86
CA GLY A 90 15.90 17.77 4.96
C GLY A 90 14.69 18.16 5.82
N ASP A 91 13.63 17.36 5.79
CA ASP A 91 12.39 17.54 6.56
C ASP A 91 11.67 18.90 6.31
N VAL A 92 11.88 19.49 5.13
CA VAL A 92 11.23 20.72 4.69
C VAL A 92 10.69 20.59 3.27
N ALA A 93 9.61 21.31 2.96
CA ALA A 93 9.06 21.35 1.60
C ALA A 93 10.10 21.85 0.60
N GLN A 94 10.17 21.21 -0.56
CA GLN A 94 11.10 21.57 -1.63
C GLN A 94 10.33 22.18 -2.81
N SER A 95 11.06 22.92 -3.66
CA SER A 95 10.49 23.40 -4.92
C SER A 95 10.22 22.24 -5.88
N PRO A 96 9.30 22.40 -6.86
CA PRO A 96 9.10 21.40 -7.90
C PRO A 96 10.40 21.11 -8.68
N GLU A 97 11.24 22.11 -8.89
CA GLU A 97 12.53 22.01 -9.58
C GLU A 97 13.51 21.14 -8.79
N ASP A 98 13.57 21.32 -7.47
CA ASP A 98 14.46 20.55 -6.59
C ASP A 98 14.04 19.07 -6.53
N TYR A 99 12.74 18.80 -6.39
CA TYR A 99 12.23 17.43 -6.50
C TYR A 99 12.53 16.81 -7.86
N ASN A 100 12.29 17.55 -8.95
CA ASN A 100 12.60 17.07 -10.30
C ASN A 100 14.08 16.74 -10.46
N LYS A 101 14.99 17.56 -9.93
CA LYS A 101 16.43 17.32 -9.97
C LYS A 101 16.78 16.02 -9.26
N LEU A 102 16.34 15.88 -8.01
CA LEU A 102 16.62 14.69 -7.18
C LEU A 102 16.03 13.41 -7.79
N ILE A 103 14.74 13.44 -8.13
CA ILE A 103 14.04 12.23 -8.61
C ILE A 103 14.56 11.79 -9.98
N LYS A 104 14.95 12.73 -10.86
CA LYS A 104 15.63 12.39 -12.13
C LYS A 104 16.96 11.68 -11.89
N GLU A 105 17.73 12.12 -10.89
CA GLU A 105 19.01 11.49 -10.58
C GLU A 105 18.84 10.11 -9.95
N LEU A 106 17.86 9.94 -9.03
CA LEU A 106 17.46 8.63 -8.50
C LEU A 106 17.02 7.68 -9.62
N ASN A 107 16.18 8.17 -10.53
CA ASN A 107 15.73 7.39 -11.69
C ASN A 107 16.87 7.05 -12.64
N ARG A 108 17.83 7.95 -12.85
CA ARG A 108 19.01 7.65 -13.67
C ARG A 108 19.76 6.43 -13.14
N VAL A 109 20.06 6.43 -11.83
CA VAL A 109 20.77 5.32 -11.19
C VAL A 109 19.96 4.02 -11.26
N SER A 110 18.67 4.08 -10.95
CA SER A 110 17.78 2.92 -10.97
C SER A 110 17.62 2.34 -12.37
N MET A 111 17.45 3.19 -13.38
CA MET A 111 17.34 2.77 -14.79
C MET A 111 18.64 2.18 -15.34
N GLU A 112 19.80 2.75 -15.00
CA GLU A 112 21.10 2.21 -15.37
C GLU A 112 21.32 0.82 -14.77
N GLU A 113 20.89 0.62 -13.53
CA GLU A 113 21.14 -0.62 -12.78
C GLU A 113 20.14 -1.73 -13.10
N MET A 114 18.85 -1.39 -13.24
CA MET A 114 17.76 -2.37 -13.32
C MET A 114 16.85 -2.22 -14.52
N GLY A 115 16.89 -1.07 -15.22
CA GLY A 115 15.92 -0.75 -16.27
C GLY A 115 14.51 -0.47 -15.75
N ILE A 116 14.35 -0.22 -14.43
CA ILE A 116 13.09 0.07 -13.75
C ILE A 116 13.27 1.41 -13.02
N PRO A 117 12.36 2.39 -13.16
CA PRO A 117 12.45 3.65 -12.43
C PRO A 117 12.20 3.45 -10.94
N CYS A 118 12.84 4.26 -10.10
CA CYS A 118 12.58 4.28 -8.66
C CYS A 118 11.21 4.93 -8.37
N LEU A 119 10.39 4.28 -7.55
CA LEU A 119 9.08 4.80 -7.15
C LEU A 119 9.26 5.78 -5.99
N TYR A 120 8.98 7.07 -6.20
CA TYR A 120 9.09 8.10 -5.17
C TYR A 120 7.71 8.40 -4.55
N GLY A 121 7.59 8.30 -3.22
CA GLY A 121 6.33 8.49 -2.50
C GLY A 121 6.39 9.64 -1.47
N LEU A 122 5.29 10.39 -1.34
CA LEU A 122 5.10 11.45 -0.33
C LEU A 122 3.71 11.37 0.32
N ASP A 123 3.59 11.96 1.53
CA ASP A 123 2.32 12.10 2.25
C ASP A 123 1.56 13.37 1.84
N HIS A 124 1.13 13.43 0.60
CA HIS A 124 0.24 14.50 0.12
C HIS A 124 -1.21 14.18 0.49
N ILE A 125 -1.58 14.38 1.76
CA ILE A 125 -2.88 13.97 2.32
C ILE A 125 -3.99 14.98 1.97
N HIS A 126 -3.75 16.27 2.18
CA HIS A 126 -4.73 17.32 1.94
C HIS A 126 -4.18 18.39 0.97
N GLY A 127 -3.79 17.99 -0.20
CA GLY A 127 -3.07 18.78 -1.18
C GLY A 127 -1.58 18.50 -1.17
N THR A 128 -0.80 19.24 -1.96
CA THR A 128 0.62 18.97 -2.21
C THR A 128 1.48 19.62 -1.12
N SER A 129 1.27 19.22 0.13
CA SER A 129 1.80 19.86 1.34
C SER A 129 3.32 19.87 1.47
N TYR A 130 4.01 18.97 0.77
CA TYR A 130 5.48 18.88 0.79
C TYR A 130 6.17 19.56 -0.41
N VAL A 131 5.40 20.21 -1.28
CA VAL A 131 5.93 20.95 -2.43
C VAL A 131 5.70 22.45 -2.22
N LEU A 132 6.74 23.27 -2.34
CA LEU A 132 6.64 24.72 -2.20
C LEU A 132 5.72 25.30 -3.29
N GLY A 133 4.76 26.12 -2.86
CA GLY A 133 3.77 26.71 -3.74
C GLY A 133 2.59 25.80 -4.08
N GLY A 134 2.59 24.55 -3.57
CA GLY A 134 1.47 23.64 -3.72
C GLY A 134 0.21 24.12 -3.00
N VAL A 135 -0.96 23.74 -3.54
CA VAL A 135 -2.26 24.06 -2.93
C VAL A 135 -2.47 23.20 -1.69
N LEU A 136 -2.86 23.84 -0.58
CA LEU A 136 -3.33 23.17 0.63
C LEU A 136 -4.86 23.21 0.65
N PHE A 137 -5.44 22.03 0.73
CA PHE A 137 -6.88 21.88 0.95
C PHE A 137 -7.21 21.81 2.46
N PRO A 138 -8.47 22.02 2.85
CA PRO A 138 -8.92 21.60 4.17
C PRO A 138 -8.63 20.13 4.41
N GLN A 139 -8.45 19.75 5.68
CA GLN A 139 -8.26 18.34 6.05
C GLN A 139 -9.44 17.49 5.60
N GLU A 140 -9.22 16.20 5.37
CA GLU A 140 -10.22 15.27 4.81
C GLU A 140 -11.53 15.27 5.59
N ILE A 141 -11.51 15.39 6.92
CA ILE A 141 -12.72 15.52 7.75
C ILE A 141 -13.58 16.74 7.35
N ASN A 142 -12.96 17.85 6.98
CA ASN A 142 -13.68 19.06 6.55
C ASN A 142 -14.22 18.90 5.12
N ILE A 143 -13.48 18.20 4.26
CA ILE A 143 -13.96 17.85 2.91
C ILE A 143 -15.20 16.96 3.03
N ALA A 144 -15.16 15.93 3.90
CA ALA A 144 -16.28 15.03 4.14
C ALA A 144 -17.51 15.75 4.73
N ALA A 145 -17.30 16.73 5.62
CA ALA A 145 -18.37 17.52 6.22
C ALA A 145 -19.20 18.33 5.20
N THR A 146 -18.71 18.49 4.00
CA THR A 146 -19.46 19.10 2.89
C THR A 146 -20.51 18.17 2.29
N PHE A 147 -20.39 16.86 2.48
CA PHE A 147 -21.17 15.81 1.82
C PHE A 147 -21.17 15.92 0.29
N ASN A 148 -20.12 16.52 -0.29
CA ASN A 148 -19.96 16.71 -1.72
C ASN A 148 -18.70 16.02 -2.24
N ARG A 149 -18.87 14.89 -2.92
CA ARG A 149 -17.79 14.08 -3.53
C ARG A 149 -16.93 14.85 -4.53
N GLU A 150 -17.50 15.87 -5.19
CA GLU A 150 -16.76 16.68 -6.15
C GLU A 150 -15.58 17.42 -5.47
N HIS A 151 -15.70 17.78 -4.20
CA HIS A 151 -14.60 18.40 -3.46
C HIS A 151 -13.45 17.41 -3.20
N ALA A 152 -13.74 16.16 -2.84
CA ALA A 152 -12.73 15.11 -2.70
C ALA A 152 -12.06 14.79 -4.05
N TYR A 153 -12.86 14.64 -5.12
CA TYR A 153 -12.34 14.46 -6.47
C TYR A 153 -11.39 15.59 -6.90
N ASN A 154 -11.81 16.84 -6.71
CA ASN A 154 -11.01 18.01 -7.09
C ASN A 154 -9.74 18.13 -6.23
N MET A 155 -9.80 17.79 -4.93
CA MET A 155 -8.62 17.71 -4.06
C MET A 155 -7.64 16.69 -4.62
N GLY A 156 -8.06 15.48 -4.90
CA GLY A 156 -7.22 14.43 -5.49
C GLY A 156 -6.62 14.84 -6.84
N LYS A 157 -7.43 15.45 -7.72
CA LYS A 157 -6.99 15.88 -9.05
C LYS A 157 -5.92 16.99 -9.02
N VAL A 158 -6.10 18.00 -8.17
CA VAL A 158 -5.12 19.08 -8.01
C VAL A 158 -3.85 18.54 -7.35
N THR A 159 -3.99 17.73 -6.31
CA THR A 159 -2.85 17.06 -5.65
C THR A 159 -2.05 16.25 -6.66
N ALA A 160 -2.71 15.49 -7.52
CA ALA A 160 -2.03 14.69 -8.55
C ALA A 160 -1.26 15.57 -9.55
N TYR A 161 -1.91 16.60 -10.06
CA TYR A 161 -1.30 17.51 -11.03
C TYR A 161 -0.03 18.18 -10.49
N GLU A 162 -0.09 18.73 -9.27
CA GLU A 162 1.05 19.38 -8.64
C GLU A 162 2.15 18.40 -8.20
N SER A 163 1.77 17.19 -7.71
CA SER A 163 2.73 16.13 -7.42
C SER A 163 3.49 15.69 -8.67
N ARG A 164 2.80 15.55 -9.80
CA ARG A 164 3.47 15.24 -11.09
C ARG A 164 4.35 16.37 -11.57
N ALA A 165 4.00 17.64 -11.33
CA ALA A 165 4.86 18.77 -11.60
C ALA A 165 6.18 18.69 -10.82
N ALA A 166 6.17 18.11 -9.62
CA ALA A 166 7.34 17.81 -8.80
C ALA A 166 7.98 16.43 -9.15
N ASN A 167 7.49 15.73 -10.16
CA ASN A 167 7.92 14.38 -10.57
C ASN A 167 7.64 13.28 -9.51
N VAL A 168 6.71 13.50 -8.60
CA VAL A 168 6.28 12.54 -7.57
C VAL A 168 5.13 11.71 -8.12
N PRO A 169 5.32 10.40 -8.37
CA PRO A 169 4.31 9.55 -9.01
C PRO A 169 3.36 8.85 -8.04
N TRP A 170 3.59 8.92 -6.74
CA TRP A 170 2.88 8.15 -5.72
C TRP A 170 2.64 8.97 -4.46
N THR A 171 1.43 8.90 -3.92
CA THR A 171 1.10 9.53 -2.62
C THR A 171 0.50 8.52 -1.65
N PHE A 172 0.72 8.74 -0.36
CA PHE A 172 0.16 7.93 0.72
C PHE A 172 -1.19 8.53 1.19
N SER A 173 -2.14 8.58 0.26
CA SER A 173 -3.50 9.13 0.41
C SER A 173 -4.46 8.35 -0.51
N PRO A 174 -5.77 8.24 -0.20
CA PRO A 174 -6.51 8.86 0.91
C PRO A 174 -6.30 8.19 2.27
N THR A 175 -6.55 8.95 3.36
CA THR A 175 -6.59 8.41 4.72
C THR A 175 -8.01 7.98 5.05
N MET A 176 -8.23 6.67 5.13
CA MET A 176 -9.56 6.06 5.20
C MET A 176 -9.92 5.50 6.57
N ASP A 177 -9.17 5.88 7.59
CA ASP A 177 -9.43 5.45 8.96
C ASP A 177 -10.77 5.98 9.44
N LEU A 178 -11.61 5.11 10.02
CA LEU A 178 -12.84 5.57 10.67
C LEU A 178 -12.47 6.20 12.01
N GLY A 179 -12.53 7.53 12.08
CA GLY A 179 -12.22 8.33 13.26
C GLY A 179 -13.31 8.22 14.33
N ARG A 180 -13.46 7.06 14.97
CA ARG A 180 -14.54 6.78 15.92
C ARG A 180 -14.12 6.94 17.39
N ASN A 181 -12.83 7.03 17.67
CA ASN A 181 -12.33 7.40 19.00
C ASN A 181 -11.92 8.89 19.00
N PRO A 182 -12.67 9.78 19.67
CA PRO A 182 -12.39 11.21 19.64
C PRO A 182 -11.08 11.60 20.34
N ALA A 183 -10.46 10.71 21.10
CA ALA A 183 -9.15 10.93 21.70
C ALA A 183 -7.99 10.61 20.75
N TRP A 184 -8.27 9.94 19.61
CA TRP A 184 -7.23 9.63 18.64
C TRP A 184 -6.71 10.88 17.94
N PRO A 185 -5.38 11.16 17.98
CA PRO A 185 -4.82 12.44 17.57
C PRO A 185 -4.84 12.70 16.06
N ARG A 186 -5.11 11.65 15.24
CA ARG A 186 -5.14 11.73 13.77
C ARG A 186 -6.56 11.70 13.19
N MET A 187 -7.59 11.88 14.02
CA MET A 187 -8.99 11.86 13.61
C MET A 187 -9.27 12.84 12.45
N TRP A 188 -8.60 13.98 12.45
CA TRP A 188 -8.77 15.04 11.46
C TRP A 188 -8.21 14.69 10.06
N GLU A 189 -7.31 13.70 9.97
CA GLU A 189 -6.77 13.23 8.69
C GLU A 189 -7.75 12.35 7.89
N SER A 190 -8.86 11.92 8.47
CA SER A 190 -9.81 10.98 7.86
C SER A 190 -11.10 11.64 7.45
N PHE A 191 -11.89 10.97 6.61
CA PHE A 191 -13.24 11.42 6.21
C PHE A 191 -14.30 11.25 7.30
N GLY A 192 -13.92 10.95 8.54
CA GLY A 192 -14.80 10.86 9.71
C GLY A 192 -15.15 9.42 10.13
N GLU A 193 -16.25 9.29 10.88
CA GLU A 193 -16.62 8.04 11.54
C GLU A 193 -17.59 7.15 10.77
N ASP A 194 -18.25 7.69 9.76
CA ASP A 194 -19.27 7.00 8.97
C ASP A 194 -18.64 6.20 7.82
N THR A 195 -18.95 4.91 7.76
CA THR A 195 -18.40 3.97 6.77
C THR A 195 -18.74 4.36 5.34
N TYR A 196 -20.00 4.79 5.09
CA TYR A 196 -20.45 5.12 3.75
C TYR A 196 -19.86 6.45 3.27
N VAL A 197 -19.89 7.49 4.11
CA VAL A 197 -19.28 8.78 3.77
C VAL A 197 -17.79 8.63 3.50
N ASN A 198 -17.08 7.85 4.34
CA ASN A 198 -15.67 7.58 4.16
C ASN A 198 -15.39 6.90 2.82
N ALA A 199 -16.13 5.85 2.48
CA ALA A 199 -16.00 5.13 1.21
C ALA A 199 -16.23 6.05 0.01
N GLU A 200 -17.35 6.81 -0.01
CA GLU A 200 -17.72 7.66 -1.13
C GLU A 200 -16.72 8.80 -1.38
N MET A 201 -16.19 9.41 -0.32
CA MET A 201 -15.20 10.47 -0.43
C MET A 201 -13.85 9.92 -0.89
N ALA A 202 -13.42 8.79 -0.32
CA ALA A 202 -12.17 8.15 -0.70
C ALA A 202 -12.18 7.67 -2.17
N VAL A 203 -13.26 7.04 -2.62
CA VAL A 203 -13.43 6.65 -4.03
C VAL A 203 -13.32 7.87 -4.95
N ALA A 204 -13.98 8.98 -4.60
CA ALA A 204 -13.89 10.21 -5.38
C ALA A 204 -12.47 10.77 -5.43
N GLU A 205 -11.74 10.74 -4.32
CA GLU A 205 -10.34 11.18 -4.27
C GLU A 205 -9.41 10.27 -5.08
N VAL A 206 -9.58 8.94 -5.00
CA VAL A 206 -8.83 7.98 -5.82
C VAL A 206 -9.02 8.27 -7.32
N HIS A 207 -10.27 8.46 -7.77
CA HIS A 207 -10.56 8.85 -9.16
C HIS A 207 -9.95 10.21 -9.52
N GLY A 208 -9.93 11.16 -8.59
CA GLY A 208 -9.27 12.44 -8.79
C GLY A 208 -7.76 12.29 -9.01
N MET A 209 -7.10 11.42 -8.24
CA MET A 209 -5.65 11.17 -8.32
C MET A 209 -5.26 10.34 -9.54
N GLN A 210 -5.97 9.26 -9.82
CA GLN A 210 -5.57 8.25 -10.81
C GLN A 210 -6.31 8.37 -12.15
N GLY A 211 -7.48 9.01 -12.18
CA GLY A 211 -8.45 8.91 -13.26
C GLY A 211 -9.34 7.68 -13.09
N ASP A 212 -10.19 7.43 -14.11
CA ASP A 212 -11.19 6.35 -14.08
C ASP A 212 -10.65 5.00 -14.57
N ASP A 213 -9.46 4.97 -15.17
CA ASP A 213 -8.79 3.74 -15.63
C ASP A 213 -7.52 3.49 -14.81
N PRO A 214 -7.54 2.55 -13.86
CA PRO A 214 -6.38 2.27 -13.01
C PRO A 214 -5.20 1.66 -13.76
N ASN A 215 -5.39 1.10 -14.95
CA ASN A 215 -4.31 0.58 -15.79
C ASN A 215 -3.58 1.68 -16.56
N HIS A 216 -4.19 2.85 -16.69
CA HIS A 216 -3.65 3.96 -17.47
C HIS A 216 -3.69 5.28 -16.68
N VAL A 217 -2.94 5.34 -15.58
CA VAL A 217 -2.74 6.60 -14.84
C VAL A 217 -2.09 7.61 -15.78
N GLY A 218 -2.83 8.67 -16.12
CA GLY A 218 -2.44 9.64 -17.12
C GLY A 218 -1.19 10.46 -16.73
N PRO A 219 -0.67 11.29 -17.62
CA PRO A 219 0.57 12.06 -17.39
C PRO A 219 0.44 13.07 -16.23
N TYR A 220 -0.78 13.41 -15.85
CA TYR A 220 -1.09 14.32 -14.73
C TYR A 220 -1.63 13.59 -13.50
N GLY A 221 -1.77 12.29 -13.56
CA GLY A 221 -2.22 11.44 -12.46
C GLY A 221 -1.06 10.88 -11.64
N ILE A 222 -1.37 10.44 -10.43
CA ILE A 222 -0.45 9.74 -9.52
C ILE A 222 -1.13 8.49 -8.95
N ALA A 223 -0.35 7.52 -8.51
CA ALA A 223 -0.88 6.37 -7.79
C ALA A 223 -1.35 6.78 -6.39
N ALA A 224 -2.54 6.33 -6.00
CA ALA A 224 -3.07 6.46 -4.65
C ALA A 224 -2.59 5.30 -3.76
N CYS A 225 -2.50 5.55 -2.45
CA CYS A 225 -2.24 4.55 -1.44
C CYS A 225 -3.23 4.73 -0.28
N ALA A 226 -4.32 3.99 -0.32
CA ALA A 226 -5.34 4.06 0.72
C ALA A 226 -4.79 3.57 2.07
N LYS A 227 -4.96 4.36 3.13
CA LYS A 227 -4.36 4.08 4.45
C LYS A 227 -5.27 4.44 5.62
N HIS A 228 -5.09 3.86 6.78
CA HIS A 228 -4.18 2.76 7.13
C HIS A 228 -5.02 1.49 7.32
N PHE A 229 -4.79 0.51 6.49
CA PHE A 229 -5.57 -0.73 6.42
C PHE A 229 -5.34 -1.61 7.66
N MET A 230 -6.31 -1.77 8.57
CA MET A 230 -7.59 -1.08 8.80
C MET A 230 -7.87 -0.97 10.31
N GLY A 231 -8.89 -0.20 10.71
CA GLY A 231 -9.27 -0.12 12.14
C GLY A 231 -8.33 0.71 13.01
N TYR A 232 -7.56 1.62 12.43
CA TYR A 232 -6.56 2.43 13.13
C TYR A 232 -7.16 3.58 13.92
N GLY A 233 -8.31 4.14 13.49
CA GLY A 233 -8.99 5.29 14.13
C GLY A 233 -9.79 4.94 15.39
N VAL A 234 -9.61 3.73 15.96
CA VAL A 234 -10.33 3.25 17.16
C VAL A 234 -9.40 2.61 18.20
N PRO A 235 -8.23 3.21 18.50
CA PRO A 235 -7.36 2.65 19.51
C PRO A 235 -8.03 2.64 20.88
N VAL A 236 -7.91 1.54 21.64
CA VAL A 236 -8.54 1.41 22.98
C VAL A 236 -8.09 2.52 23.93
N THR A 237 -6.83 2.93 23.83
CA THR A 237 -6.24 3.97 24.70
C THR A 237 -6.51 5.39 24.24
N GLY A 238 -6.97 5.59 23.00
CA GLY A 238 -7.01 6.89 22.35
C GLY A 238 -5.65 7.42 21.86
N GLN A 239 -4.56 6.69 22.13
CA GLN A 239 -3.21 7.09 21.68
C GLN A 239 -2.91 6.49 20.30
N ASP A 240 -2.12 7.24 19.53
CA ASP A 240 -1.67 6.78 18.22
C ASP A 240 -0.80 5.52 18.31
N ARG A 241 -0.87 4.66 17.29
CA ARG A 241 -0.08 3.41 17.17
C ARG A 241 -0.27 2.45 18.35
N THR A 242 -1.46 2.45 18.94
CA THR A 242 -1.83 1.53 20.03
C THR A 242 -2.96 0.58 19.64
N PRO A 243 -3.10 -0.58 20.31
CA PRO A 243 -4.01 -1.62 19.90
C PRO A 243 -5.47 -1.18 19.86
N SER A 244 -6.21 -1.73 18.91
CA SER A 244 -7.68 -1.70 18.86
C SER A 244 -8.30 -2.99 19.40
N SER A 245 -9.60 -2.93 19.71
CA SER A 245 -10.39 -4.10 20.11
C SER A 245 -11.71 -4.08 19.33
N ILE A 246 -11.67 -4.62 18.14
CA ILE A 246 -12.78 -4.60 17.17
C ILE A 246 -13.22 -6.05 16.95
N ALA A 247 -14.52 -6.34 17.08
CA ALA A 247 -15.07 -7.65 16.74
C ALA A 247 -14.90 -7.95 15.24
N ALA A 248 -14.69 -9.21 14.86
CA ALA A 248 -14.46 -9.58 13.47
C ALA A 248 -15.59 -9.15 12.52
N SER A 249 -16.85 -9.24 12.94
CA SER A 249 -18.00 -8.76 12.18
C SER A 249 -17.95 -7.24 11.95
N GLU A 250 -17.64 -6.48 12.99
CA GLU A 250 -17.52 -5.01 12.89
C GLU A 250 -16.31 -4.61 12.03
N LEU A 251 -15.19 -5.31 12.18
CA LEU A 251 -14.01 -5.08 11.36
C LEU A 251 -14.34 -5.26 9.86
N ARG A 252 -15.11 -6.32 9.52
CA ARG A 252 -15.51 -6.61 8.14
C ARG A 252 -16.57 -5.63 7.63
N GLU A 253 -17.61 -5.37 8.41
CA GLU A 253 -18.76 -4.56 7.94
C GLU A 253 -18.47 -3.07 7.89
N LYS A 254 -17.60 -2.56 8.78
CA LYS A 254 -17.37 -1.12 8.88
C LYS A 254 -15.99 -0.70 8.41
N HIS A 255 -14.94 -1.35 8.91
CA HIS A 255 -13.57 -0.92 8.66
C HIS A 255 -12.99 -1.45 7.34
N PHE A 256 -13.40 -2.64 6.90
CA PHE A 256 -12.96 -3.19 5.62
C PHE A 256 -13.72 -2.59 4.43
N GLU A 257 -15.00 -2.30 4.57
CA GLU A 257 -15.85 -1.86 3.48
C GLU A 257 -15.33 -0.61 2.74
N PRO A 258 -14.89 0.49 3.39
CA PRO A 258 -14.31 1.63 2.69
C PRO A 258 -13.09 1.27 1.86
N PHE A 259 -12.18 0.45 2.41
CA PHE A 259 -11.00 0.00 1.68
C PHE A 259 -11.34 -0.89 0.49
N LYS A 260 -12.33 -1.77 0.64
CA LYS A 260 -12.83 -2.61 -0.44
C LYS A 260 -13.36 -1.74 -1.59
N GLU A 261 -14.18 -0.73 -1.29
CA GLU A 261 -14.70 0.20 -2.29
C GLU A 261 -13.57 0.98 -2.99
N ALA A 262 -12.56 1.47 -2.26
CA ALA A 262 -11.40 2.14 -2.85
C ALA A 262 -10.55 1.20 -3.73
N MET A 263 -10.34 -0.05 -3.30
CA MET A 263 -9.64 -1.06 -4.10
C MET A 263 -10.41 -1.41 -5.37
N GLN A 264 -11.73 -1.53 -5.30
CA GLN A 264 -12.59 -1.78 -6.47
C GLN A 264 -12.70 -0.56 -7.40
N ALA A 265 -12.57 0.66 -6.85
CA ALA A 265 -12.46 1.89 -7.63
C ALA A 265 -11.10 2.06 -8.32
N GLY A 266 -10.14 1.15 -8.04
CA GLY A 266 -8.86 1.12 -8.72
C GLY A 266 -7.67 1.64 -7.92
N ALA A 267 -7.79 1.85 -6.61
CA ALA A 267 -6.62 2.21 -5.79
C ALA A 267 -5.48 1.20 -6.02
N LEU A 268 -4.29 1.69 -6.40
CA LEU A 268 -3.16 0.85 -6.83
C LEU A 268 -2.32 0.34 -5.66
N SER A 269 -2.46 0.93 -4.48
CA SER A 269 -1.78 0.47 -3.28
C SER A 269 -2.58 0.73 -2.01
N ILE A 270 -2.27 -0.04 -0.97
CA ILE A 270 -2.76 0.19 0.39
C ILE A 270 -1.58 0.16 1.36
N MET A 271 -1.65 0.96 2.43
CA MET A 271 -0.68 0.96 3.53
C MET A 271 -1.32 0.33 4.76
N VAL A 272 -0.61 -0.62 5.36
CA VAL A 272 -1.10 -1.38 6.52
C VAL A 272 -1.10 -0.54 7.80
N ASN A 273 -2.09 -0.74 8.65
CA ASN A 273 -2.23 -0.11 9.96
C ASN A 273 -1.05 -0.43 10.89
N SER A 274 -0.48 0.61 11.49
CA SER A 274 0.68 0.54 12.39
C SER A 274 0.32 0.13 13.84
N ALA A 275 -0.60 -0.81 14.02
CA ALA A 275 -1.05 -1.31 15.33
C ALA A 275 -1.44 -2.79 15.27
N SER A 276 -2.11 -3.26 16.31
CA SER A 276 -2.71 -4.60 16.38
C SER A 276 -4.21 -4.52 16.70
N ASN A 277 -4.96 -5.54 16.33
CA ASN A 277 -6.35 -5.72 16.76
C ASN A 277 -6.49 -7.01 17.56
N ASN A 278 -7.04 -6.92 18.77
CA ASN A 278 -7.21 -8.08 19.65
C ASN A 278 -5.91 -8.89 19.85
N GLY A 279 -4.77 -8.22 19.90
CA GLY A 279 -3.44 -8.82 20.10
C GLY A 279 -2.77 -9.35 18.82
N MET A 280 -3.42 -9.29 17.65
CA MET A 280 -2.83 -9.67 16.37
C MET A 280 -2.36 -8.42 15.61
N PRO A 281 -1.05 -8.22 15.39
CA PRO A 281 -0.54 -7.12 14.57
C PRO A 281 -1.00 -7.26 13.11
N PHE A 282 -1.39 -6.14 12.49
CA PHE A 282 -1.89 -6.18 11.11
C PHE A 282 -0.83 -6.63 10.12
N HIS A 283 0.44 -6.27 10.34
CA HIS A 283 1.57 -6.61 9.45
C HIS A 283 1.93 -8.10 9.40
N CYS A 284 1.38 -8.93 10.25
CA CYS A 284 1.54 -10.39 10.20
C CYS A 284 0.20 -11.15 10.15
N ASN A 285 -0.89 -10.46 9.83
CA ASN A 285 -2.22 -11.04 9.76
C ASN A 285 -2.53 -11.57 8.36
N THR A 286 -2.24 -12.85 8.13
CA THR A 286 -2.47 -13.54 6.84
C THR A 286 -3.95 -13.54 6.42
N GLU A 287 -4.89 -13.66 7.39
CA GLU A 287 -6.32 -13.64 7.08
C GLU A 287 -6.71 -12.33 6.39
N LEU A 288 -6.25 -11.19 6.92
CA LEU A 288 -6.63 -9.89 6.39
C LEU A 288 -5.88 -9.56 5.10
N LEU A 289 -4.56 -9.75 5.06
CA LEU A 289 -3.73 -9.32 3.94
C LEU A 289 -3.79 -10.28 2.75
N THR A 290 -3.78 -11.57 3.00
CA THR A 290 -3.85 -12.57 1.94
C THR A 290 -5.27 -12.99 1.65
N GLN A 291 -6.01 -13.52 2.64
CA GLN A 291 -7.33 -14.10 2.36
C GLN A 291 -8.35 -13.05 1.96
N TRP A 292 -8.54 -11.97 2.75
CA TRP A 292 -9.58 -10.97 2.44
C TRP A 292 -9.21 -10.10 1.23
N VAL A 293 -7.94 -9.67 1.12
CA VAL A 293 -7.51 -8.74 0.08
C VAL A 293 -7.13 -9.46 -1.21
N LYS A 294 -6.16 -10.40 -1.16
CA LYS A 294 -5.62 -11.00 -2.37
C LYS A 294 -6.49 -12.14 -2.91
N GLU A 295 -7.16 -12.92 -2.02
CA GLU A 295 -7.94 -14.09 -2.46
C GLU A 295 -9.43 -13.78 -2.59
N ASP A 296 -10.11 -13.31 -1.52
CA ASP A 296 -11.56 -13.07 -1.53
C ASP A 296 -11.94 -11.90 -2.44
N LEU A 297 -11.20 -10.78 -2.37
CA LEU A 297 -11.42 -9.62 -3.24
C LEU A 297 -10.72 -9.77 -4.59
N ASN A 298 -9.75 -10.65 -4.71
CA ASN A 298 -8.88 -10.81 -5.87
C ASN A 298 -8.28 -9.48 -6.34
N TRP A 299 -7.73 -8.72 -5.38
CA TRP A 299 -7.05 -7.45 -5.62
C TRP A 299 -5.53 -7.68 -5.72
N ASP A 300 -4.93 -7.21 -6.80
CA ASP A 300 -3.53 -7.39 -7.17
C ASP A 300 -2.67 -6.13 -7.05
N GLY A 301 -3.20 -5.08 -6.39
CA GLY A 301 -2.42 -3.89 -6.06
C GLY A 301 -1.38 -4.16 -4.98
N MET A 302 -0.55 -3.17 -4.70
CA MET A 302 0.60 -3.28 -3.81
C MET A 302 0.23 -3.04 -2.33
N ILE A 303 0.61 -3.95 -1.44
CA ILE A 303 0.51 -3.79 0.02
C ILE A 303 1.86 -3.30 0.56
N VAL A 304 1.91 -2.04 1.01
CA VAL A 304 3.08 -1.46 1.67
C VAL A 304 2.90 -1.40 3.18
N THR A 305 3.99 -1.53 3.94
CA THR A 305 3.94 -1.32 5.41
C THR A 305 3.87 0.16 5.76
N ASP A 306 3.45 0.49 6.98
CA ASP A 306 3.74 1.78 7.59
C ASP A 306 5.20 1.80 8.12
N TRP A 307 5.61 2.90 8.72
CA TRP A 307 6.96 3.26 9.12
C TRP A 307 7.61 2.24 10.06
N ALA A 308 8.62 1.53 9.54
CA ALA A 308 9.41 0.52 10.26
C ALA A 308 8.59 -0.64 10.88
N ASP A 309 7.38 -0.90 10.40
CA ASP A 309 6.44 -1.78 11.12
C ASP A 309 6.76 -3.27 10.98
N ILE A 310 7.56 -3.70 10.02
CA ILE A 310 8.11 -5.05 10.07
C ILE A 310 9.05 -5.19 11.28
N ALA A 311 9.94 -4.22 11.51
CA ALA A 311 10.81 -4.25 12.68
C ALA A 311 10.01 -4.16 13.99
N ASN A 312 8.88 -3.46 13.98
CA ASN A 312 7.98 -3.33 15.13
C ASN A 312 7.33 -4.66 15.55
N LEU A 313 7.20 -5.65 14.69
CA LEU A 313 6.76 -7.00 15.08
C LEU A 313 7.71 -7.62 16.13
N PHE A 314 9.00 -7.28 16.07
CA PHE A 314 9.98 -7.68 17.08
C PHE A 314 10.09 -6.66 18.22
N THR A 315 10.23 -5.35 17.92
CA THR A 315 10.60 -4.34 18.92
C THR A 315 9.43 -3.87 19.77
N ARG A 316 8.23 -3.72 19.21
CA ARG A 316 7.02 -3.21 19.85
C ARG A 316 6.01 -4.31 20.14
N GLU A 317 5.58 -5.04 19.12
CA GLU A 317 4.51 -6.04 19.21
C GLU A 317 4.96 -7.35 19.89
N ARG A 318 6.26 -7.66 19.88
CA ARG A 318 6.86 -8.82 20.54
C ARG A 318 6.32 -10.18 20.06
N VAL A 319 5.88 -10.26 18.81
CA VAL A 319 5.39 -11.50 18.18
C VAL A 319 6.46 -12.24 17.38
N ALA A 320 7.60 -11.60 17.13
CA ALA A 320 8.77 -12.19 16.50
C ALA A 320 9.93 -12.27 17.50
N SER A 321 10.79 -13.27 17.39
CA SER A 321 11.99 -13.47 18.24
C SER A 321 13.22 -12.71 17.72
N SER A 322 13.18 -12.21 16.48
CA SER A 322 14.25 -11.44 15.82
C SER A 322 13.69 -10.58 14.69
N LEU A 323 14.50 -9.62 14.21
CA LEU A 323 14.17 -8.84 13.00
C LEU A 323 13.96 -9.74 11.78
N LYS A 324 14.80 -10.74 11.60
CA LYS A 324 14.70 -11.70 10.50
C LYS A 324 13.41 -12.51 10.55
N GLU A 325 12.98 -12.95 11.74
CA GLU A 325 11.68 -13.61 11.91
C GLU A 325 10.52 -12.65 11.63
N ALA A 326 10.63 -11.38 12.03
CA ALA A 326 9.65 -10.35 11.71
C ALA A 326 9.47 -10.19 10.19
N VAL A 327 10.57 -10.18 9.42
CA VAL A 327 10.54 -10.16 7.94
C VAL A 327 9.80 -11.40 7.41
N LYS A 328 10.12 -12.61 7.93
CA LYS A 328 9.45 -13.85 7.52
C LYS A 328 7.93 -13.80 7.78
N LEU A 329 7.52 -13.35 8.96
CA LEU A 329 6.10 -13.24 9.31
C LEU A 329 5.36 -12.27 8.39
N ALA A 330 5.91 -11.09 8.16
CA ALA A 330 5.28 -10.06 7.34
C ALA A 330 5.15 -10.46 5.86
N ILE A 331 6.21 -10.99 5.27
CA ILE A 331 6.20 -11.43 3.86
C ILE A 331 5.22 -12.60 3.66
N ASN A 332 5.23 -13.57 4.57
CA ASN A 332 4.28 -14.68 4.50
C ASN A 332 2.82 -14.26 4.74
N ALA A 333 2.60 -13.14 5.41
CA ALA A 333 1.27 -12.58 5.59
C ALA A 333 0.73 -11.85 4.35
N GLY A 334 1.59 -11.49 3.39
CA GLY A 334 1.17 -10.85 2.14
C GLY A 334 1.69 -9.44 1.91
N ILE A 335 2.65 -8.95 2.68
CA ILE A 335 3.31 -7.66 2.43
C ILE A 335 4.12 -7.72 1.14
N ASP A 336 3.95 -6.70 0.28
CA ASP A 336 4.66 -6.58 -1.00
C ASP A 336 5.84 -5.62 -0.92
N MET A 337 5.76 -4.54 -0.13
CA MET A 337 6.83 -3.57 0.05
C MET A 337 7.03 -3.20 1.51
N SER A 338 8.28 -3.19 1.96
CA SER A 338 8.68 -2.76 3.29
C SER A 338 9.16 -1.32 3.31
N MET A 339 8.47 -0.46 4.05
CA MET A 339 8.96 0.86 4.43
C MET A 339 9.99 0.70 5.56
N VAL A 340 11.26 0.51 5.19
CA VAL A 340 12.38 0.19 6.10
C VAL A 340 13.27 1.41 6.34
N PRO A 341 12.78 2.51 6.81
CA PRO A 341 13.20 3.91 6.57
C PRO A 341 14.71 4.18 6.40
N TYR A 342 15.58 3.62 7.23
CA TYR A 342 16.95 4.13 7.40
C TYR A 342 18.06 3.22 6.86
N ASN A 343 17.76 1.99 6.47
CA ASN A 343 18.77 1.03 6.03
C ASN A 343 18.15 -0.08 5.15
N CYS A 344 18.97 -0.98 4.64
CA CYS A 344 18.51 -2.09 3.80
C CYS A 344 18.53 -3.45 4.54
N GLN A 345 18.41 -3.46 5.89
CA GLN A 345 18.44 -4.71 6.66
C GLN A 345 17.33 -5.68 6.25
N PHE A 346 16.15 -5.17 5.91
CA PHE A 346 15.07 -5.97 5.33
C PHE A 346 15.52 -6.78 4.11
N ALA A 347 16.22 -6.14 3.17
CA ALA A 347 16.69 -6.82 1.96
C ALA A 347 17.72 -7.91 2.27
N ILE A 348 18.59 -7.68 3.26
CA ILE A 348 19.58 -8.66 3.72
C ILE A 348 18.87 -9.86 4.34
N ASP A 349 17.96 -9.63 5.29
CA ASP A 349 17.24 -10.68 6.01
C ASP A 349 16.35 -11.51 5.08
N LEU A 350 15.63 -10.86 4.15
CA LEU A 350 14.77 -11.55 3.19
C LEU A 350 15.59 -12.42 2.23
N LYS A 351 16.74 -11.91 1.75
CA LYS A 351 17.64 -12.69 0.90
C LYS A 351 18.15 -13.94 1.61
N GLU A 352 18.52 -13.83 2.88
CA GLU A 352 18.96 -14.96 3.68
C GLU A 352 17.84 -15.99 3.89
N LEU A 353 16.61 -15.52 4.17
CA LEU A 353 15.43 -16.38 4.31
C LEU A 353 15.13 -17.16 3.03
N CYS A 354 15.23 -16.50 1.87
CA CYS A 354 15.00 -17.15 0.57
C CYS A 354 16.09 -18.18 0.20
N ARG A 355 17.31 -18.07 0.76
CA ARG A 355 18.44 -18.97 0.45
C ARG A 355 18.61 -20.11 1.45
N GLY A 356 18.12 -19.94 2.65
CA GLY A 356 18.32 -20.89 3.76
C GLY A 356 17.05 -21.54 4.28
N GLY A 357 15.90 -21.28 3.64
CA GLY A 357 14.58 -21.79 4.03
C GLY A 357 14.31 -23.23 3.66
#